data_486f98fd236943f866fd4e0fdca4ee37
#
_entry.id   486f98fd236943f866fd4e0fdca4ee37
#
_cell.length_a   1.000
_cell.length_b   1.000
_cell.length_c   1.000
_cell.angle_alpha   90.00
_cell.angle_beta   90.00
_cell.angle_gamma   90.00
#
_symmetry.space_group_name_H-M   'P 1'
#
loop_
_entity.id
_entity.type
_entity.pdbx_description
1 polymer ?
#
loop_
_entity_poly.entity_id
_entity_poly.type
_entity_poly.pdbx_seq_one_letter_code
_entity_poly.pdbx_strand_id
1 'polypeptide(L)'
;ISDFVRGSYSSRQEAIAAAQECGLNINYKLYLAILTKSREISNENRVYSDMLEAIAGESRTDGFGIHLIGNNQHLFLLFADKKEEIEGLLTKLLSIGKRYDPDYIMAVSDYHCSFEESSRAYLEANTAFDNYLLLDNSKIIRFSDVSQKDYTSLIDENDLNRLKTAIRNRDKKAAHAVVKDICDRLNGEKASLYAFRILYNDLMHTLLVEWKGDKTEFDDFYNVFTLSQCLNIQDFYELLCDACSMIIDNREGIGIQNS
;
A
#
# COMPACT_ATOMS: atom_id res chain seq x y z
N ILE A 1 8.36 -7.57 7.81
CA ILE A 1 8.25 -6.11 7.62
C ILE A 1 7.50 -5.78 6.32
N SER A 2 7.79 -6.43 5.19
CA SER A 2 7.05 -6.23 3.93
C SER A 2 5.55 -6.47 4.08
N ASP A 3 5.14 -7.36 4.97
CA ASP A 3 3.75 -7.74 5.23
C ASP A 3 2.94 -6.56 5.79
N PHE A 4 3.59 -5.62 6.48
CA PHE A 4 2.93 -4.40 6.95
C PHE A 4 2.43 -3.55 5.79
N VAL A 5 3.27 -3.36 4.76
CA VAL A 5 2.87 -2.56 3.59
C VAL A 5 1.90 -3.33 2.71
N ARG A 6 2.02 -4.65 2.65
CA ARG A 6 1.08 -5.51 1.92
C ARG A 6 -0.33 -5.49 2.52
N GLY A 7 -0.47 -5.09 3.79
CA GLY A 7 -1.75 -5.08 4.48
C GLY A 7 -2.25 -6.48 4.85
N SER A 8 -1.33 -7.44 5.02
CA SER A 8 -1.62 -8.85 5.27
C SER A 8 -2.14 -9.17 6.67
N TYR A 9 -2.51 -8.16 7.46
CA TYR A 9 -3.02 -8.34 8.82
C TYR A 9 -4.53 -8.20 8.88
N SER A 10 -5.18 -9.19 9.50
CA SER A 10 -6.63 -9.23 9.68
C SER A 10 -7.11 -8.34 10.84
N SER A 11 -6.21 -7.91 11.70
CA SER A 11 -6.52 -7.05 12.84
C SER A 11 -5.33 -6.20 13.30
N ARG A 12 -5.63 -5.07 13.96
CA ARG A 12 -4.61 -4.22 14.59
C ARG A 12 -3.77 -4.98 15.63
N GLN A 13 -4.37 -5.89 16.37
CA GLN A 13 -3.66 -6.67 17.40
C GLN A 13 -2.60 -7.58 16.78
N GLU A 14 -2.91 -8.19 15.65
CA GLU A 14 -1.99 -9.02 14.90
C GLU A 14 -0.82 -8.19 14.35
N ALA A 15 -1.10 -7.02 13.76
CA ALA A 15 -0.07 -6.11 13.29
C ALA A 15 0.85 -5.63 14.43
N ILE A 16 0.28 -5.29 15.60
CA ILE A 16 1.07 -4.89 16.79
C ILE A 16 1.97 -6.03 17.26
N ALA A 17 1.46 -7.26 17.33
CA ALA A 17 2.24 -8.42 17.75
C ALA A 17 3.44 -8.66 16.80
N ALA A 18 3.18 -8.66 15.49
CA ALA A 18 4.24 -8.84 14.50
C ALA A 18 5.28 -7.69 14.52
N ALA A 19 4.86 -6.46 14.77
CA ALA A 19 5.77 -5.34 14.92
C ALA A 19 6.68 -5.50 16.15
N GLN A 20 6.11 -5.93 17.28
CA GLN A 20 6.86 -6.18 18.52
C GLN A 20 7.89 -7.30 18.34
N GLU A 21 7.55 -8.38 17.63
CA GLU A 21 8.48 -9.44 17.27
C GLU A 21 9.67 -8.93 16.44
N CYS A 22 9.43 -7.91 15.60
CA CYS A 22 10.48 -7.23 14.83
C CYS A 22 11.20 -6.12 15.62
N GLY A 23 10.86 -5.89 16.88
CA GLY A 23 11.44 -4.82 17.71
C GLY A 23 10.95 -3.42 17.32
N LEU A 24 9.86 -3.30 16.57
CA LEU A 24 9.29 -2.03 16.14
C LEU A 24 8.23 -1.54 17.14
N ASN A 25 8.30 -0.26 17.51
CA ASN A 25 7.22 0.40 18.21
C ASN A 25 6.29 1.07 17.19
N ILE A 26 5.04 0.63 17.11
CA ILE A 26 4.03 1.21 16.22
C ILE A 26 2.92 1.96 16.98
N ASN A 27 3.16 2.33 18.24
CA ASN A 27 2.21 3.10 19.05
C ASN A 27 2.42 4.61 18.87
N TYR A 28 2.50 5.06 17.63
CA TYR A 28 2.57 6.47 17.29
C TYR A 28 1.22 6.99 16.78
N LYS A 29 1.08 8.32 16.75
CA LYS A 29 -0.16 8.99 16.28
C LYS A 29 -0.16 9.24 14.79
N LEU A 30 1.01 9.30 14.16
CA LEU A 30 1.18 9.67 12.77
C LEU A 30 2.08 8.66 12.06
N TYR A 31 1.69 8.32 10.85
CA TYR A 31 2.38 7.42 9.93
C TYR A 31 2.51 8.08 8.57
N LEU A 32 3.64 7.87 7.91
CA LEU A 32 3.90 8.41 6.59
C LEU A 32 4.73 7.42 5.77
N ALA A 33 4.33 7.18 4.52
CA ALA A 33 5.14 6.42 3.57
C ALA A 33 5.99 7.36 2.72
N ILE A 34 7.23 6.96 2.47
CA ILE A 34 8.17 7.63 1.58
C ILE A 34 8.60 6.65 0.52
N LEU A 35 8.43 7.01 -0.75
CA LEU A 35 8.97 6.27 -1.87
C LEU A 35 10.11 7.08 -2.49
N THR A 36 11.27 6.46 -2.67
CA THR A 36 12.44 7.14 -3.20
C THR A 36 13.05 6.38 -4.36
N LYS A 37 13.75 7.10 -5.24
CA LYS A 37 14.50 6.52 -6.35
C LYS A 37 15.75 7.34 -6.64
N SER A 38 16.87 6.64 -6.83
CA SER A 38 18.08 7.20 -7.44
C SER A 38 18.14 6.82 -8.91
N ARG A 39 18.63 7.72 -9.75
CA ARG A 39 18.98 7.42 -11.14
C ARG A 39 20.32 6.69 -11.23
N GLU A 40 21.22 6.94 -10.28
CA GLU A 40 22.53 6.31 -10.21
C GLU A 40 22.48 5.01 -9.38
N ILE A 41 22.40 3.87 -10.05
CA ILE A 41 22.33 2.52 -9.45
C ILE A 41 23.58 2.22 -8.57
N SER A 42 24.74 2.80 -8.91
CA SER A 42 26.01 2.50 -8.21
C SER A 42 26.02 2.90 -6.72
N ASN A 43 25.18 3.87 -6.32
CA ASN A 43 25.15 4.42 -4.97
C ASN A 43 23.91 3.99 -4.16
N GLU A 44 23.01 3.22 -4.76
CA GLU A 44 21.70 2.89 -4.21
C GLU A 44 21.77 2.30 -2.79
N ASN A 45 22.60 1.27 -2.59
CA ASN A 45 22.75 0.62 -1.29
C ASN A 45 23.34 1.55 -0.21
N ARG A 46 24.20 2.51 -0.62
CA ARG A 46 24.78 3.49 0.32
C ARG A 46 23.75 4.51 0.73
N VAL A 47 22.99 5.05 -0.22
CA VAL A 47 21.89 5.98 0.04
C VAL A 47 20.88 5.34 1.01
N TYR A 48 20.49 4.11 0.73
CA TYR A 48 19.57 3.36 1.60
C TYR A 48 20.11 3.18 3.01
N SER A 49 21.37 2.76 3.15
CA SER A 49 22.02 2.58 4.46
C SER A 49 22.11 3.87 5.24
N ASP A 50 22.56 4.98 4.61
CA ASP A 50 22.67 6.28 5.26
C ASP A 50 21.29 6.82 5.69
N MET A 51 20.23 6.55 4.92
CA MET A 51 18.88 6.92 5.31
C MET A 51 18.37 6.13 6.51
N LEU A 52 18.61 4.82 6.54
CA LEU A 52 18.25 4.00 7.71
C LEU A 52 19.01 4.44 8.98
N GLU A 53 20.30 4.76 8.84
CA GLU A 53 21.09 5.28 9.96
C GLU A 53 20.53 6.64 10.44
N ALA A 54 20.12 7.50 9.51
CA ALA A 54 19.52 8.78 9.84
C ALA A 54 18.18 8.63 10.57
N ILE A 55 17.34 7.65 10.18
CA ILE A 55 16.07 7.33 10.86
C ILE A 55 16.37 6.78 12.25
N ALA A 56 17.26 5.79 12.37
CA ALA A 56 17.62 5.18 13.64
C ALA A 56 18.28 6.17 14.64
N GLY A 57 18.89 7.21 14.13
CA GLY A 57 19.52 8.27 14.97
C GLY A 57 18.51 9.29 15.54
N GLU A 58 17.25 9.26 15.14
CA GLU A 58 16.22 10.18 15.66
C GLU A 58 15.61 9.62 16.95
N SER A 59 15.46 10.48 17.96
CA SER A 59 14.94 10.07 19.28
C SER A 59 13.41 10.13 19.39
N ARG A 60 12.74 10.76 18.43
CA ARG A 60 11.28 11.02 18.45
C ARG A 60 10.54 10.50 17.23
N THR A 61 11.26 9.94 16.29
CA THR A 61 10.73 9.35 15.08
C THR A 61 11.28 7.95 15.00
N ASP A 62 10.43 6.99 14.66
CA ASP A 62 10.82 5.62 14.37
C ASP A 62 10.50 5.31 12.92
N GLY A 63 11.04 4.25 12.39
CA GLY A 63 10.73 3.84 11.02
C GLY A 63 11.56 2.66 10.55
N PHE A 64 11.16 2.16 9.40
CA PHE A 64 11.90 1.11 8.70
C PHE A 64 11.88 1.32 7.19
N GLY A 65 12.80 0.65 6.50
CA GLY A 65 12.91 0.68 5.05
C GLY A 65 12.76 -0.70 4.43
N ILE A 66 12.28 -0.72 3.19
CA ILE A 66 12.16 -1.89 2.33
C ILE A 66 12.78 -1.57 0.99
N HIS A 67 13.67 -2.43 0.51
CA HIS A 67 14.19 -2.35 -0.84
C HIS A 67 13.20 -3.03 -1.81
N LEU A 68 12.67 -2.28 -2.77
CA LEU A 68 11.74 -2.79 -3.77
C LEU A 68 12.51 -3.34 -4.97
N ILE A 69 12.76 -4.65 -4.94
CA ILE A 69 13.52 -5.35 -5.98
C ILE A 69 12.83 -5.18 -7.35
N GLY A 70 13.59 -4.77 -8.34
CA GLY A 70 13.14 -4.62 -9.73
C GLY A 70 12.86 -3.18 -10.18
N ASN A 71 12.64 -2.26 -9.25
CA ASN A 71 12.32 -0.86 -9.58
C ASN A 71 13.40 0.15 -9.20
N ASN A 72 14.48 -0.25 -8.57
CA ASN A 72 15.50 0.63 -7.95
C ASN A 72 14.87 1.68 -7.03
N GLN A 73 13.90 1.25 -6.24
CA GLN A 73 13.13 2.07 -5.33
C GLN A 73 13.33 1.61 -3.89
N HIS A 74 13.30 2.56 -2.97
CA HIS A 74 13.23 2.27 -1.54
C HIS A 74 11.95 2.85 -0.98
N LEU A 75 11.27 2.05 -0.18
CA LEU A 75 10.11 2.44 0.59
C LEU A 75 10.53 2.57 2.05
N PHE A 76 10.21 3.71 2.65
CA PHE A 76 10.35 3.91 4.09
C PHE A 76 8.97 4.20 4.68
N LEU A 77 8.69 3.62 5.85
CA LEU A 77 7.58 4.02 6.70
C LEU A 77 8.15 4.73 7.93
N LEU A 78 7.69 5.94 8.16
CA LEU A 78 8.07 6.75 9.33
C LEU A 78 6.90 6.87 10.29
N PHE A 79 7.21 6.92 11.58
CA PHE A 79 6.26 7.03 12.69
C PHE A 79 6.69 8.13 13.64
N ALA A 80 5.76 8.98 14.06
CA ALA A 80 6.00 9.99 15.08
C ALA A 80 4.70 10.40 15.78
N ASP A 81 4.83 11.12 16.89
CA ASP A 81 3.68 11.71 17.58
C ASP A 81 3.33 13.11 17.05
N LYS A 82 4.25 13.76 16.36
CA LYS A 82 4.10 15.12 15.84
C LYS A 82 4.59 15.23 14.40
N LYS A 83 3.84 16.01 13.62
CA LYS A 83 4.16 16.26 12.22
C LYS A 83 5.53 16.90 12.02
N GLU A 84 5.90 17.85 12.90
CA GLU A 84 7.15 18.60 12.81
C GLU A 84 8.37 17.68 12.93
N GLU A 85 8.26 16.57 13.67
CA GLU A 85 9.32 15.58 13.84
C GLU A 85 9.59 14.84 12.51
N ILE A 86 8.54 14.43 11.81
CA ILE A 86 8.65 13.81 10.49
C ILE A 86 9.17 14.82 9.44
N GLU A 87 8.68 16.06 9.43
CA GLU A 87 9.08 17.08 8.45
C GLU A 87 10.58 17.41 8.53
N GLY A 88 11.12 17.49 9.74
CA GLY A 88 12.56 17.67 9.96
C GLY A 88 13.36 16.51 9.38
N LEU A 89 12.90 15.28 9.62
CA LEU A 89 13.55 14.08 9.11
C LEU A 89 13.44 13.98 7.59
N LEU A 90 12.30 14.30 6.97
CA LEU A 90 12.13 14.31 5.52
C LEU A 90 13.17 15.21 4.83
N THR A 91 13.39 16.41 5.37
CA THR A 91 14.39 17.34 4.84
C THR A 91 15.80 16.77 4.91
N LYS A 92 16.13 16.10 6.02
CA LYS A 92 17.41 15.42 6.22
C LYS A 92 17.59 14.26 5.23
N LEU A 93 16.57 13.41 5.06
CA LEU A 93 16.60 12.28 4.13
C LEU A 93 16.77 12.75 2.68
N LEU A 94 16.03 13.79 2.25
CA LEU A 94 16.20 14.36 0.91
C LEU A 94 17.64 14.88 0.69
N SER A 95 18.21 15.54 1.71
CA SER A 95 19.60 16.04 1.61
C SER A 95 20.62 14.90 1.53
N ILE A 96 20.36 13.76 2.18
CA ILE A 96 21.16 12.55 2.04
C ILE A 96 21.10 12.02 0.61
N GLY A 97 19.90 11.83 0.06
CA GLY A 97 19.74 11.35 -1.32
C GLY A 97 20.45 12.25 -2.32
N LYS A 98 20.28 13.56 -2.21
CA LYS A 98 20.90 14.55 -3.13
C LYS A 98 22.42 14.66 -3.03
N ARG A 99 23.06 14.19 -1.97
CA ARG A 99 24.54 14.08 -1.93
C ARG A 99 25.09 13.04 -2.89
N TYR A 100 24.30 12.01 -3.18
CA TYR A 100 24.68 10.90 -4.06
C TYR A 100 24.14 11.07 -5.47
N ASP A 101 22.98 11.70 -5.62
CA ASP A 101 22.29 11.91 -6.88
C ASP A 101 21.55 13.26 -6.84
N PRO A 102 22.01 14.29 -7.62
CA PRO A 102 21.31 15.58 -7.68
C PRO A 102 19.85 15.47 -8.13
N ASP A 103 19.54 14.44 -8.93
CA ASP A 103 18.20 14.15 -9.44
C ASP A 103 17.40 13.18 -8.54
N TYR A 104 17.85 12.98 -7.28
CA TYR A 104 17.20 12.09 -6.34
C TYR A 104 15.73 12.48 -6.11
N ILE A 105 14.84 11.51 -6.29
CA ILE A 105 13.40 11.71 -6.18
C ILE A 105 12.93 11.17 -4.84
N MET A 106 12.12 11.97 -4.15
CA MET A 106 11.43 11.59 -2.92
C MET A 106 9.95 11.98 -3.02
N ALA A 107 9.08 10.99 -2.97
CA ALA A 107 7.63 11.17 -2.91
C ALA A 107 7.08 10.68 -1.58
N VAL A 108 6.07 11.35 -1.04
CA VAL A 108 5.51 11.05 0.27
C VAL A 108 3.98 10.98 0.21
N SER A 109 3.40 10.11 1.02
CA SER A 109 1.96 10.03 1.25
C SER A 109 1.42 11.24 2.01
N ASP A 110 0.12 11.27 2.22
CA ASP A 110 -0.46 12.06 3.31
C ASP A 110 -0.14 11.41 4.67
N TYR A 111 -0.44 12.14 5.76
CA TYR A 111 -0.30 11.62 7.11
C TYR A 111 -1.50 10.75 7.47
N HIS A 112 -1.21 9.54 7.94
CA HIS A 112 -2.20 8.60 8.43
C HIS A 112 -2.16 8.53 9.96
N CYS A 113 -3.28 8.17 10.58
CA CYS A 113 -3.39 8.05 12.04
C CYS A 113 -3.42 6.60 12.52
N SER A 114 -3.39 5.65 11.59
CA SER A 114 -3.46 4.23 11.87
C SER A 114 -2.42 3.48 11.06
N PHE A 115 -1.78 2.53 11.71
CA PHE A 115 -0.78 1.67 11.07
C PHE A 115 -1.39 0.74 10.01
N GLU A 116 -2.66 0.39 10.16
CA GLU A 116 -3.42 -0.41 9.21
C GLU A 116 -3.56 0.27 7.84
N GLU A 117 -3.35 1.59 7.79
CA GLU A 117 -3.37 2.37 6.55
C GLU A 117 -2.02 2.38 5.81
N SER A 118 -1.03 1.57 6.24
CA SER A 118 0.31 1.57 5.63
C SER A 118 0.29 1.21 4.14
N SER A 119 -0.56 0.28 3.70
CA SER A 119 -0.72 -0.05 2.29
C SER A 119 -1.32 1.12 1.49
N ARG A 120 -2.28 1.84 2.07
CA ARG A 120 -2.83 3.06 1.49
C ARG A 120 -1.78 4.16 1.39
N ALA A 121 -1.01 4.38 2.45
CA ALA A 121 0.08 5.35 2.45
C ALA A 121 1.11 5.03 1.35
N TYR A 122 1.45 3.75 1.13
CA TYR A 122 2.30 3.35 0.01
C TYR A 122 1.69 3.73 -1.34
N LEU A 123 0.41 3.44 -1.58
CA LEU A 123 -0.26 3.77 -2.85
C LEU A 123 -0.32 5.27 -3.11
N GLU A 124 -0.48 6.08 -2.07
CA GLU A 124 -0.42 7.54 -2.14
C GLU A 124 0.99 8.02 -2.51
N ALA A 125 2.02 7.52 -1.83
CA ALA A 125 3.41 7.84 -2.16
C ALA A 125 3.79 7.41 -3.58
N ASN A 126 3.31 6.24 -4.04
CA ASN A 126 3.52 5.78 -5.41
C ASN A 126 2.80 6.67 -6.43
N THR A 127 1.59 7.13 -6.13
CA THR A 127 0.86 8.06 -6.99
C THR A 127 1.58 9.41 -7.08
N ALA A 128 2.08 9.93 -5.96
CA ALA A 128 2.91 11.14 -5.97
C ALA A 128 4.17 10.91 -6.79
N PHE A 129 4.80 9.74 -6.66
CA PHE A 129 5.99 9.38 -7.41
C PHE A 129 5.73 9.34 -8.92
N ASP A 130 4.62 8.76 -9.39
CA ASP A 130 4.27 8.68 -10.82
C ASP A 130 4.13 10.08 -11.47
N ASN A 131 3.88 11.10 -10.67
CA ASN A 131 3.76 12.49 -11.13
C ASN A 131 5.09 13.28 -11.11
N TYR A 132 6.23 12.65 -10.78
CA TYR A 132 7.50 13.35 -10.63
C TYR A 132 7.97 14.10 -11.88
N LEU A 133 7.63 13.62 -13.07
CA LEU A 133 7.99 14.27 -14.35
C LEU A 133 7.30 15.62 -14.57
N LEU A 134 6.18 15.85 -13.88
CA LEU A 134 5.36 17.05 -14.03
C LEU A 134 5.70 18.13 -12.98
N LEU A 135 6.51 17.78 -11.98
CA LEU A 135 6.78 18.63 -10.83
C LEU A 135 8.28 18.96 -10.72
N ASP A 136 8.58 20.01 -9.95
CA ASP A 136 9.96 20.41 -9.65
C ASP A 136 10.63 19.37 -8.72
N ASN A 137 11.58 18.60 -9.27
CA ASN A 137 12.32 17.55 -8.56
C ASN A 137 13.25 18.09 -7.44
N SER A 138 13.34 19.41 -7.28
CA SER A 138 14.11 20.01 -6.17
C SER A 138 13.46 19.82 -4.81
N LYS A 139 12.19 19.44 -4.77
CA LYS A 139 11.35 19.35 -3.56
C LYS A 139 10.89 17.91 -3.30
N ILE A 140 10.36 17.71 -2.11
CA ILE A 140 9.60 16.51 -1.77
C ILE A 140 8.25 16.59 -2.49
N ILE A 141 7.92 15.56 -3.27
CA ILE A 141 6.64 15.45 -3.97
C ILE A 141 5.61 14.89 -2.99
N ARG A 142 4.59 15.66 -2.68
CA ARG A 142 3.54 15.25 -1.75
C ARG A 142 2.32 14.74 -2.50
N PHE A 143 1.69 13.71 -1.97
CA PHE A 143 0.44 13.22 -2.53
C PHE A 143 -0.64 14.31 -2.55
N SER A 144 -0.73 15.14 -1.49
CA SER A 144 -1.64 16.31 -1.44
C SER A 144 -1.45 17.30 -2.58
N ASP A 145 -0.25 17.38 -3.20
CA ASP A 145 0.03 18.31 -4.29
C ASP A 145 -0.45 17.75 -5.65
N VAL A 146 -0.64 16.44 -5.75
CA VAL A 146 -1.00 15.74 -6.99
C VAL A 146 -2.40 15.14 -6.96
N SER A 147 -2.98 14.91 -5.78
CA SER A 147 -4.31 14.34 -5.64
C SER A 147 -5.38 15.32 -6.12
N GLN A 148 -6.07 14.96 -7.18
CA GLN A 148 -7.28 15.67 -7.59
C GLN A 148 -8.48 15.05 -6.86
N LYS A 149 -8.94 15.70 -5.78
CA LYS A 149 -10.25 15.57 -5.10
C LYS A 149 -10.80 14.17 -4.75
N ASP A 150 -11.25 14.10 -3.52
CA ASP A 150 -12.29 13.27 -2.89
C ASP A 150 -12.63 11.92 -3.57
N TYR A 151 -11.85 10.90 -3.21
CA TYR A 151 -12.19 9.51 -3.51
C TYR A 151 -12.92 8.83 -2.33
N THR A 152 -13.50 9.59 -1.42
CA THR A 152 -14.00 9.13 -0.12
C THR A 152 -15.26 8.26 -0.18
N SER A 153 -15.83 7.99 -1.37
CA SER A 153 -17.03 7.13 -1.47
C SER A 153 -17.08 6.27 -2.74
N LEU A 154 -15.93 5.73 -3.18
CA LEU A 154 -15.90 4.92 -4.39
C LEU A 154 -16.54 3.54 -4.23
N ILE A 155 -16.62 3.03 -3.01
CA ILE A 155 -17.27 1.76 -2.70
C ILE A 155 -18.50 2.05 -1.84
N ASP A 156 -19.65 1.60 -2.31
CA ASP A 156 -20.85 1.53 -1.50
C ASP A 156 -20.75 0.33 -0.55
N GLU A 157 -21.13 0.50 0.71
CA GLU A 157 -21.25 -0.59 1.68
C GLU A 157 -22.10 -1.75 1.16
N ASN A 158 -23.08 -1.44 0.33
CA ASN A 158 -23.91 -2.45 -0.36
C ASN A 158 -23.09 -3.31 -1.32
N ASP A 159 -22.12 -2.75 -2.05
CA ASP A 159 -21.25 -3.51 -2.96
C ASP A 159 -20.37 -4.50 -2.18
N LEU A 160 -19.81 -4.06 -1.04
CA LEU A 160 -19.03 -4.92 -0.15
C LEU A 160 -19.89 -6.06 0.40
N ASN A 161 -21.13 -5.78 0.80
CA ASN A 161 -22.05 -6.79 1.32
C ASN A 161 -22.46 -7.79 0.22
N ARG A 162 -22.72 -7.32 -1.00
CA ARG A 162 -22.99 -8.20 -2.17
C ARG A 162 -21.81 -9.12 -2.44
N LEU A 163 -20.59 -8.59 -2.44
CA LEU A 163 -19.37 -9.36 -2.66
C LEU A 163 -19.15 -10.42 -1.58
N LYS A 164 -19.24 -10.03 -0.29
CA LYS A 164 -19.17 -10.96 0.84
C LYS A 164 -20.21 -12.07 0.72
N THR A 165 -21.43 -11.73 0.36
CA THR A 165 -22.52 -12.70 0.20
C THR A 165 -22.23 -13.69 -0.93
N ALA A 166 -21.77 -13.22 -2.09
CA ALA A 166 -21.40 -14.07 -3.21
C ALA A 166 -20.27 -15.05 -2.84
N ILE A 167 -19.25 -14.57 -2.14
CA ILE A 167 -18.13 -15.39 -1.67
C ILE A 167 -18.58 -16.44 -0.65
N ARG A 168 -19.43 -16.06 0.31
CA ARG A 168 -19.97 -16.99 1.30
C ARG A 168 -20.83 -18.08 0.68
N ASN A 169 -21.58 -17.72 -0.35
CA ASN A 169 -22.41 -18.64 -1.13
C ASN A 169 -21.62 -19.45 -2.18
N ARG A 170 -20.31 -19.23 -2.29
CA ARG A 170 -19.43 -19.88 -3.29
C ARG A 170 -19.86 -19.63 -4.73
N ASP A 171 -20.44 -18.47 -5.01
CA ASP A 171 -20.94 -18.10 -6.32
C ASP A 171 -19.93 -17.18 -7.03
N LYS A 172 -18.97 -17.80 -7.76
CA LYS A 172 -17.96 -17.07 -8.54
C LYS A 172 -18.60 -16.12 -9.55
N LYS A 173 -19.70 -16.54 -10.20
CA LYS A 173 -20.35 -15.70 -11.22
C LYS A 173 -20.94 -14.44 -10.59
N ALA A 174 -21.59 -14.58 -9.45
CA ALA A 174 -22.12 -13.42 -8.72
C ALA A 174 -20.99 -12.52 -8.22
N ALA A 175 -19.88 -13.09 -7.69
CA ALA A 175 -18.73 -12.31 -7.25
C ALA A 175 -18.11 -11.50 -8.40
N HIS A 176 -17.84 -12.14 -9.55
CA HIS A 176 -17.31 -11.46 -10.75
C HIS A 176 -18.26 -10.41 -11.30
N ALA A 177 -19.59 -10.64 -11.24
CA ALA A 177 -20.58 -9.66 -11.65
C ALA A 177 -20.54 -8.40 -10.77
N VAL A 178 -20.40 -8.56 -9.45
CA VAL A 178 -20.26 -7.42 -8.52
C VAL A 178 -18.96 -6.64 -8.81
N VAL A 179 -17.84 -7.33 -9.00
CA VAL A 179 -16.56 -6.69 -9.35
C VAL A 179 -16.70 -5.91 -10.67
N LYS A 180 -17.37 -6.51 -11.66
CA LYS A 180 -17.62 -5.85 -12.95
C LYS A 180 -18.45 -4.58 -12.78
N ASP A 181 -19.57 -4.65 -12.04
CA ASP A 181 -20.46 -3.51 -11.79
C ASP A 181 -19.67 -2.34 -11.17
N ILE A 182 -18.78 -2.63 -10.21
CA ILE A 182 -17.92 -1.63 -9.56
C ILE A 182 -16.95 -1.01 -10.59
N CYS A 183 -16.24 -1.84 -11.35
CA CYS A 183 -15.27 -1.36 -12.34
C CYS A 183 -15.95 -0.55 -13.45
N ASP A 184 -17.10 -0.99 -13.97
CA ASP A 184 -17.85 -0.29 -15.01
C ASP A 184 -18.35 1.09 -14.52
N ARG A 185 -18.83 1.17 -13.26
CA ARG A 185 -19.24 2.45 -12.65
C ARG A 185 -18.07 3.42 -12.55
N LEU A 186 -16.93 2.99 -12.01
CA LEU A 186 -15.75 3.84 -11.86
C LEU A 186 -15.18 4.29 -13.20
N ASN A 187 -15.22 3.42 -14.21
CA ASN A 187 -14.81 3.78 -15.55
C ASN A 187 -15.77 4.83 -16.17
N GLY A 188 -17.06 4.69 -15.95
CA GLY A 188 -18.07 5.67 -16.37
C GLY A 188 -17.88 7.04 -15.70
N GLU A 189 -17.44 7.07 -14.46
CA GLU A 189 -17.12 8.28 -13.69
C GLU A 189 -15.73 8.86 -14.02
N LYS A 190 -14.97 8.22 -14.92
CA LYS A 190 -13.59 8.58 -15.28
C LYS A 190 -12.68 8.65 -14.04
N ALA A 191 -12.83 7.67 -13.16
CA ALA A 191 -12.01 7.56 -11.96
C ALA A 191 -10.52 7.44 -12.33
N SER A 192 -9.66 8.00 -11.48
CA SER A 192 -8.22 7.94 -11.69
C SER A 192 -7.65 6.54 -11.40
N LEU A 193 -6.47 6.25 -11.91
CA LEU A 193 -5.75 5.01 -11.61
C LEU A 193 -5.55 4.82 -10.09
N TYR A 194 -5.32 5.92 -9.35
CA TYR A 194 -5.25 5.89 -7.90
C TYR A 194 -6.56 5.41 -7.26
N ALA A 195 -7.70 5.85 -7.78
CA ALA A 195 -9.01 5.41 -7.29
C ALA A 195 -9.18 3.88 -7.40
N PHE A 196 -8.76 3.29 -8.52
CA PHE A 196 -8.78 1.84 -8.68
C PHE A 196 -7.82 1.12 -7.73
N ARG A 197 -6.65 1.69 -7.48
CA ARG A 197 -5.67 1.13 -6.53
C ARG A 197 -6.22 1.10 -5.09
N ILE A 198 -6.85 2.19 -4.65
CA ILE A 198 -7.51 2.24 -3.34
C ILE A 198 -8.68 1.27 -3.27
N LEU A 199 -9.53 1.24 -4.30
CA LEU A 199 -10.63 0.27 -4.39
C LEU A 199 -10.14 -1.17 -4.21
N TYR A 200 -9.11 -1.55 -4.95
CA TYR A 200 -8.53 -2.90 -4.83
C TYR A 200 -8.05 -3.16 -3.40
N ASN A 201 -7.30 -2.22 -2.83
CA ASN A 201 -6.79 -2.35 -1.47
C ASN A 201 -7.93 -2.58 -0.46
N ASP A 202 -9.00 -1.79 -0.54
CA ASP A 202 -10.13 -1.87 0.38
C ASP A 202 -10.94 -3.17 0.18
N LEU A 203 -11.10 -3.62 -1.07
CA LEU A 203 -11.73 -4.90 -1.37
C LEU A 203 -10.89 -6.06 -0.85
N MET A 204 -9.59 -6.06 -1.06
CA MET A 204 -8.71 -7.13 -0.59
C MET A 204 -8.67 -7.21 0.94
N HIS A 205 -8.65 -6.07 1.65
CA HIS A 205 -8.81 -6.09 3.11
C HIS A 205 -10.14 -6.73 3.55
N THR A 206 -11.22 -6.43 2.82
CA THR A 206 -12.52 -7.03 3.08
C THR A 206 -12.50 -8.55 2.84
N LEU A 207 -11.83 -8.99 1.76
CA LEU A 207 -11.72 -10.39 1.38
C LEU A 207 -10.81 -11.19 2.30
N LEU A 208 -9.76 -10.57 2.85
CA LEU A 208 -8.86 -11.20 3.83
C LEU A 208 -9.62 -11.71 5.06
N VAL A 209 -10.66 -11.00 5.51
CA VAL A 209 -11.51 -11.44 6.63
C VAL A 209 -12.28 -12.74 6.30
N GLU A 210 -12.58 -12.97 5.02
CA GLU A 210 -13.28 -14.17 4.55
C GLU A 210 -12.32 -15.34 4.25
N TRP A 211 -11.00 -15.09 4.22
CA TRP A 211 -9.99 -16.10 3.95
C TRP A 211 -9.90 -17.12 5.10
N LYS A 212 -9.80 -18.40 4.78
CA LYS A 212 -9.70 -19.52 5.75
C LYS A 212 -8.49 -20.41 5.52
N GLY A 213 -7.69 -20.11 4.48
CA GLY A 213 -6.48 -20.86 4.13
C GLY A 213 -5.23 -20.35 4.86
N ASP A 214 -4.08 -20.85 4.42
CA ASP A 214 -2.79 -20.36 4.88
C ASP A 214 -2.61 -18.90 4.45
N LYS A 215 -2.08 -18.10 5.35
CA LYS A 215 -1.90 -16.68 5.12
C LYS A 215 -0.87 -16.39 4.02
N THR A 216 0.15 -17.23 3.90
CA THR A 216 1.19 -17.10 2.88
C THR A 216 0.63 -17.25 1.46
N GLU A 217 -0.37 -18.13 1.26
CA GLU A 217 -1.04 -18.28 -0.03
C GLU A 217 -1.84 -17.03 -0.42
N PHE A 218 -2.44 -16.36 0.58
CA PHE A 218 -3.16 -15.11 0.33
C PHE A 218 -2.21 -13.96 0.01
N ASP A 219 -1.05 -13.91 0.67
CA ASP A 219 -0.03 -12.88 0.46
C ASP A 219 0.56 -12.89 -0.96
N ASP A 220 0.60 -14.06 -1.61
CA ASP A 220 1.01 -14.18 -3.01
C ASP A 220 0.02 -13.48 -3.96
N PHE A 221 -1.27 -13.47 -3.61
CA PHE A 221 -2.32 -12.78 -4.36
C PHE A 221 -2.47 -11.32 -3.97
N TYR A 222 -2.46 -11.03 -2.66
CA TYR A 222 -2.59 -9.68 -2.16
C TYR A 222 -1.21 -9.03 -2.04
N ASN A 223 -0.77 -8.43 -3.11
CA ASN A 223 0.48 -7.70 -3.14
C ASN A 223 0.27 -6.27 -3.65
N VAL A 224 0.27 -5.30 -2.74
CA VAL A 224 0.13 -3.89 -3.08
C VAL A 224 1.20 -3.40 -4.07
N PHE A 225 2.36 -4.06 -4.12
CA PHE A 225 3.39 -3.73 -5.10
C PHE A 225 2.99 -4.13 -6.53
N THR A 226 2.22 -5.23 -6.70
CA THR A 226 1.64 -5.61 -7.99
C THR A 226 0.62 -4.56 -8.46
N LEU A 227 -0.16 -3.99 -7.53
CA LEU A 227 -1.08 -2.89 -7.84
C LEU A 227 -0.41 -1.67 -8.44
N SER A 228 0.80 -1.34 -7.98
CA SER A 228 1.54 -0.20 -8.51
C SER A 228 1.92 -0.36 -9.98
N GLN A 229 1.84 -1.57 -10.51
CA GLN A 229 2.17 -1.92 -11.90
C GLN A 229 0.93 -1.98 -12.81
N CYS A 230 -0.29 -2.03 -12.23
CA CYS A 230 -1.52 -2.02 -13.02
C CYS A 230 -1.69 -0.66 -13.72
N LEU A 231 -1.91 -0.68 -15.03
CA LEU A 231 -1.95 0.53 -15.86
C LEU A 231 -3.36 0.83 -16.40
N ASN A 232 -4.30 -0.10 -16.30
CA ASN A 232 -5.64 0.05 -16.83
C ASN A 232 -6.68 -0.71 -15.98
N ILE A 233 -7.96 -0.44 -16.25
CA ILE A 233 -9.08 -1.03 -15.49
C ILE A 233 -9.20 -2.54 -15.69
N GLN A 234 -8.79 -3.06 -16.84
CA GLN A 234 -8.87 -4.48 -17.12
C GLN A 234 -7.92 -5.28 -16.21
N ASP A 235 -6.71 -4.76 -15.97
CA ASP A 235 -5.75 -5.37 -15.06
C ASP A 235 -6.35 -5.49 -13.63
N PHE A 236 -7.04 -4.44 -13.16
CA PHE A 236 -7.72 -4.46 -11.84
C PHE A 236 -8.87 -5.46 -11.79
N TYR A 237 -9.68 -5.49 -12.84
CA TYR A 237 -10.81 -6.43 -12.93
C TYR A 237 -10.31 -7.87 -12.84
N GLU A 238 -9.28 -8.22 -13.60
CA GLU A 238 -8.69 -9.56 -13.61
C GLU A 238 -8.13 -9.93 -12.24
N LEU A 239 -7.33 -9.07 -11.64
CA LEU A 239 -6.78 -9.30 -10.29
C LEU A 239 -7.87 -9.54 -9.23
N LEU A 240 -8.93 -8.75 -9.24
CA LEU A 240 -10.04 -8.90 -8.29
C LEU A 240 -10.83 -10.19 -8.52
N CYS A 241 -11.07 -10.56 -9.78
CA CYS A 241 -11.76 -11.79 -10.14
C CYS A 241 -10.94 -13.04 -9.73
N ASP A 242 -9.62 -12.99 -9.92
CA ASP A 242 -8.73 -14.06 -9.51
C ASP A 242 -8.70 -14.22 -7.99
N ALA A 243 -8.61 -13.10 -7.24
CA ALA A 243 -8.67 -13.12 -5.80
C ALA A 243 -10.00 -13.70 -5.27
N CYS A 244 -11.13 -13.27 -5.83
CA CYS A 244 -12.45 -13.82 -5.46
C CYS A 244 -12.53 -15.33 -5.73
N SER A 245 -12.04 -15.77 -6.90
CA SER A 245 -12.05 -17.18 -7.29
C SER A 245 -11.21 -18.03 -6.36
N MET A 246 -10.00 -17.57 -6.01
CA MET A 246 -9.11 -18.26 -5.09
C MET A 246 -9.73 -18.43 -3.70
N ILE A 247 -10.34 -17.36 -3.15
CA ILE A 247 -11.00 -17.43 -1.84
C ILE A 247 -12.18 -18.41 -1.85
N ILE A 248 -12.95 -18.44 -2.93
CA ILE A 248 -14.07 -19.38 -3.08
C ILE A 248 -13.56 -20.82 -3.17
N ASP A 249 -12.51 -21.09 -3.95
CA ASP A 249 -11.92 -22.42 -4.13
C ASP A 249 -11.29 -22.94 -2.84
N ASN A 250 -10.59 -22.09 -2.10
CA ASN A 250 -10.02 -22.47 -0.81
C ASN A 250 -11.09 -22.92 0.20
N ARG A 251 -12.24 -22.26 0.20
CA ARG A 251 -13.39 -22.67 1.03
C ARG A 251 -13.97 -24.04 0.64
N GLU A 252 -13.81 -24.46 -0.62
CA GLU A 252 -14.25 -25.80 -1.06
C GLU A 252 -13.33 -26.89 -0.48
N GLY A 253 -12.02 -26.67 -0.44
CA GLY A 253 -11.04 -27.63 0.10
C GLY A 253 -11.25 -27.97 1.58
N ILE A 254 -11.63 -26.99 2.40
CA ILE A 254 -11.87 -27.18 3.83
C ILE A 254 -13.17 -27.95 4.12
N GLY A 255 -14.17 -27.85 3.24
CA GLY A 255 -15.46 -28.56 3.40
C GLY A 255 -15.36 -30.06 3.17
N ILE A 256 -14.37 -30.54 2.43
CA ILE A 256 -14.18 -31.95 2.10
C ILE A 256 -13.40 -32.69 3.21
N GLN A 257 -12.60 -32.00 4.00
CA GLN A 257 -11.81 -32.60 5.10
C GLN A 257 -12.63 -32.83 6.41
N ASN A 258 -13.82 -32.27 6.52
CA ASN A 258 -14.69 -32.35 7.70
C ASN A 258 -15.96 -33.19 7.48
N SER A 259 -16.04 -33.94 6.41
CA SER A 259 -17.09 -34.92 6.08
C SER A 259 -16.48 -36.33 6.03
#